data_b68cf7fe246d5b5dc8c3be22095f3f2f
#
_entry.id   b68cf7fe246d5b5dc8c3be22095f3f2f
#
_cell.length_a   1.000
_cell.length_b   1.000
_cell.length_c   1.000
_cell.angle_alpha   90.00
_cell.angle_beta   90.00
_cell.angle_gamma   90.00
#
_symmetry.space_group_name_H-M   'P 1'
#
loop_
_entity.id
_entity.type
_entity.pdbx_description
1 polymer ?
#
loop_
_entity_poly.entity_id
_entity_poly.type
_entity_poly.pdbx_seq_one_letter_code
_entity_poly.pdbx_strand_id
1 'polypeptide(L)'
;PCSELIIGMKCGGSDGLSGITANPTVGIFSDLLIAQDGTTILTEVPEMFGAETLLMNRCENEEIFEQTVCLINDFKEYFTSHHQTIYENPSPGNKKGGISTLEDKSLGCTQKSGSAPVRGCLLMERQ
;
A
#
# COMPACT_ATOMS: atom_id res chain seq x y z
N PRO A 1 18.73 -17.62 4.04
CA PRO A 1 17.64 -18.12 3.19
C PRO A 1 16.59 -17.02 2.97
N CYS A 2 15.81 -17.12 1.88
CA CYS A 2 14.78 -16.13 1.56
C CYS A 2 13.71 -16.01 2.65
N SER A 3 13.46 -17.08 3.39
CA SER A 3 12.51 -17.10 4.52
C SER A 3 12.86 -16.17 5.70
N GLU A 4 14.08 -15.70 5.76
CA GLU A 4 14.52 -14.72 6.79
C GLU A 4 14.41 -13.27 6.32
N LEU A 5 14.11 -13.06 5.03
CA LEU A 5 14.05 -11.71 4.48
C LEU A 5 12.71 -11.07 4.79
N ILE A 6 12.79 -9.83 5.28
CA ILE A 6 11.64 -8.95 5.50
C ILE A 6 11.91 -7.68 4.69
N ILE A 7 11.09 -7.43 3.67
CA ILE A 7 11.30 -6.32 2.74
C ILE A 7 10.13 -5.33 2.82
N GLY A 8 10.44 -4.10 3.21
CA GLY A 8 9.49 -2.98 3.15
C GLY A 8 9.43 -2.40 1.73
N MET A 9 8.22 -2.18 1.24
CA MET A 9 7.99 -1.62 -0.10
C MET A 9 7.34 -0.24 0.01
N LYS A 10 7.93 0.72 -0.67
CA LYS A 10 7.44 2.10 -0.68
C LYS A 10 7.57 2.75 -2.06
N CYS A 11 6.95 3.90 -2.21
CA CYS A 11 7.15 4.75 -3.38
C CYS A 11 8.51 5.43 -3.38
N GLY A 12 9.17 5.46 -4.54
CA GLY A 12 10.42 6.20 -4.75
C GLY A 12 10.23 7.54 -5.47
N GLY A 13 9.08 7.79 -6.07
CA GLY A 13 8.76 8.94 -6.90
C GLY A 13 8.00 8.48 -8.14
N SER A 14 6.75 8.07 -7.96
CA SER A 14 5.92 7.51 -9.02
C SER A 14 5.60 8.53 -10.11
N ASP A 15 5.55 8.06 -11.34
CA ASP A 15 5.07 8.76 -12.53
C ASP A 15 3.97 7.95 -13.23
N GLY A 16 3.44 8.47 -14.34
CA GLY A 16 2.36 7.82 -15.09
C GLY A 16 2.74 6.44 -15.67
N LEU A 17 4.03 6.12 -15.81
CA LEU A 17 4.49 4.82 -16.30
C LEU A 17 4.71 3.80 -15.17
N SER A 18 4.85 4.25 -13.93
CA SER A 18 5.14 3.39 -12.79
C SER A 18 4.08 2.29 -12.59
N GLY A 19 2.81 2.59 -12.90
CA GLY A 19 1.70 1.63 -12.81
C GLY A 19 1.77 0.47 -13.78
N ILE A 20 2.48 0.62 -14.88
CA ILE A 20 2.65 -0.43 -15.92
C ILE A 20 4.06 -1.02 -15.97
N THR A 21 4.99 -0.48 -15.20
CA THR A 21 6.40 -0.92 -15.17
C THR A 21 6.84 -1.31 -13.75
N ALA A 22 7.25 -0.33 -12.96
CA ALA A 22 7.87 -0.55 -11.66
C ALA A 22 6.94 -1.24 -10.65
N ASN A 23 5.69 -0.77 -10.52
CA ASN A 23 4.78 -1.31 -9.51
C ASN A 23 4.42 -2.78 -9.75
N PRO A 24 4.03 -3.21 -10.97
CA PRO A 24 3.82 -4.63 -11.25
C PRO A 24 5.08 -5.47 -11.06
N THR A 25 6.26 -4.94 -11.43
CA THR A 25 7.54 -5.65 -11.23
C THR A 25 7.82 -5.88 -9.74
N VAL A 26 7.61 -4.87 -8.89
CA VAL A 26 7.73 -5.01 -7.43
C VAL A 26 6.69 -5.99 -6.90
N GLY A 27 5.47 -6.00 -7.44
CA GLY A 27 4.43 -6.95 -7.07
C GLY A 27 4.83 -8.41 -7.38
N ILE A 28 5.40 -8.66 -8.55
CA ILE A 28 5.92 -9.99 -8.92
C ILE A 28 7.07 -10.38 -7.98
N PHE A 29 7.97 -9.44 -7.67
CA PHE A 29 9.04 -9.69 -6.70
C PHE A 29 8.46 -10.07 -5.33
N SER A 30 7.42 -9.36 -4.87
CA SER A 30 6.72 -9.67 -3.63
C SER A 30 6.19 -11.10 -3.63
N ASP A 31 5.46 -11.50 -4.68
CA ASP A 31 4.91 -12.84 -4.81
C ASP A 31 6.00 -13.91 -4.82
N LEU A 32 7.10 -13.67 -5.53
CA LEU A 32 8.24 -14.60 -5.58
C LEU A 32 8.93 -14.76 -4.21
N LEU A 33 9.09 -13.65 -3.46
CA LEU A 33 9.68 -13.70 -2.13
C LEU A 33 8.78 -14.45 -1.15
N ILE A 34 7.48 -14.18 -1.17
CA ILE A 34 6.48 -14.85 -0.33
C ILE A 34 6.41 -16.35 -0.67
N ALA A 35 6.53 -16.73 -1.93
CA ALA A 35 6.61 -18.13 -2.36
C ALA A 35 7.86 -18.87 -1.82
N GLN A 36 8.84 -18.14 -1.30
CA GLN A 36 10.04 -18.67 -0.63
C GLN A 36 9.99 -18.44 0.90
N ASP A 37 8.78 -18.30 1.44
CA ASP A 37 8.51 -18.05 2.87
C ASP A 37 9.04 -16.70 3.41
N GLY A 38 9.47 -15.78 2.55
CA GLY A 38 9.86 -14.45 2.95
C GLY A 38 8.66 -13.56 3.27
N THR A 39 8.92 -12.37 3.81
CA THR A 39 7.88 -11.42 4.20
C THR A 39 8.04 -10.12 3.43
N THR A 40 6.92 -9.60 2.91
CA THR A 40 6.87 -8.24 2.37
C THR A 40 5.93 -7.38 3.18
N ILE A 41 6.30 -6.12 3.37
CA ILE A 41 5.51 -5.12 4.10
C ILE A 41 5.19 -3.99 3.15
N LEU A 42 3.91 -3.82 2.82
CA LEU A 42 3.44 -2.65 2.10
C LEU A 42 3.35 -1.48 3.08
N THR A 43 4.03 -0.39 2.78
CA THR A 43 4.07 0.81 3.62
C THR A 43 3.21 1.92 3.02
N GLU A 44 3.20 3.10 3.67
CA GLU A 44 2.54 4.31 3.16
C GLU A 44 1.01 4.17 3.08
N VAL A 45 0.38 3.88 4.22
CA VAL A 45 -1.09 3.71 4.32
C VAL A 45 -1.89 4.84 3.64
N PRO A 46 -1.53 6.13 3.76
CA PRO A 46 -2.24 7.19 3.07
C PRO A 46 -2.25 7.06 1.54
N GLU A 47 -1.29 6.35 0.97
CA GLU A 47 -1.25 6.10 -0.47
C GLU A 47 -2.13 4.93 -0.92
N MET A 48 -2.78 4.23 0.00
CA MET A 48 -3.73 3.16 -0.29
C MET A 48 -5.18 3.66 -0.41
N PHE A 49 -5.44 4.91 0.00
CA PHE A 49 -6.79 5.47 -0.02
C PHE A 49 -7.35 5.49 -1.44
N GLY A 50 -8.55 4.94 -1.61
CA GLY A 50 -9.19 4.75 -2.90
C GLY A 50 -8.94 3.39 -3.56
N ALA A 51 -7.97 2.60 -3.07
CA ALA A 51 -7.69 1.24 -3.54
C ALA A 51 -7.65 0.21 -2.39
N GLU A 52 -8.08 0.60 -1.21
CA GLU A 52 -8.07 -0.23 0.00
C GLU A 52 -8.82 -1.54 -0.14
N THR A 53 -9.86 -1.58 -0.95
CA THR A 53 -10.65 -2.79 -1.20
C THR A 53 -9.83 -3.91 -1.84
N LEU A 54 -8.78 -3.59 -2.59
CA LEU A 54 -7.88 -4.59 -3.16
C LEU A 54 -7.10 -5.35 -2.07
N LEU A 55 -6.75 -4.67 -0.98
CA LEU A 55 -6.10 -5.29 0.18
C LEU A 55 -7.12 -6.04 1.04
N MET A 56 -8.26 -5.42 1.32
CA MET A 56 -9.34 -6.02 2.11
C MET A 56 -9.81 -7.34 1.54
N ASN A 57 -9.97 -7.44 0.21
CA ASN A 57 -10.41 -8.65 -0.48
C ASN A 57 -9.39 -9.81 -0.42
N ARG A 58 -8.17 -9.53 0.01
CA ARG A 58 -7.09 -10.52 0.14
C ARG A 58 -6.74 -10.83 1.60
N CYS A 59 -7.46 -10.28 2.56
CA CYS A 59 -7.23 -10.60 3.96
C CYS A 59 -7.47 -12.08 4.22
N GLU A 60 -6.54 -12.72 4.97
CA GLU A 60 -6.55 -14.16 5.21
C GLU A 60 -7.78 -14.60 6.02
N ASN A 61 -8.30 -13.74 6.87
CA ASN A 61 -9.46 -13.98 7.72
C ASN A 61 -10.14 -12.67 8.13
N GLU A 62 -11.28 -12.79 8.82
CA GLU A 62 -12.10 -11.66 9.27
C GLU A 62 -11.34 -10.72 10.23
N GLU A 63 -10.54 -11.28 11.13
CA GLU A 63 -9.75 -10.47 12.08
C GLU A 63 -8.77 -9.54 11.34
N ILE A 64 -8.04 -10.06 10.35
CA ILE A 64 -7.11 -9.27 9.53
C ILE A 64 -7.85 -8.24 8.68
N PHE A 65 -9.05 -8.60 8.19
CA PHE A 65 -9.91 -7.67 7.49
C PHE A 65 -10.29 -6.48 8.38
N GLU A 66 -10.78 -6.74 9.60
CA GLU A 66 -11.14 -5.69 10.55
C GLU A 66 -9.93 -4.82 10.94
N GLN A 67 -8.77 -5.43 11.19
CA GLN A 67 -7.53 -4.69 11.46
C GLN A 67 -7.15 -3.79 10.29
N THR A 68 -7.31 -4.25 9.05
CA THR A 68 -7.03 -3.46 7.84
C THR A 68 -7.98 -2.27 7.74
N VAL A 69 -9.27 -2.48 7.98
CA VAL A 69 -10.28 -1.41 8.00
C VAL A 69 -9.96 -0.37 9.07
N CYS A 70 -9.65 -0.82 10.30
CA CYS A 70 -9.29 0.07 11.40
C CYS A 70 -8.04 0.89 11.07
N LEU A 71 -6.98 0.26 10.58
CA LEU A 71 -5.73 0.94 10.20
C LEU A 71 -5.98 2.08 9.21
N ILE A 72 -6.76 1.83 8.18
CA ILE A 72 -7.06 2.82 7.14
C ILE A 72 -7.92 3.96 7.71
N ASN A 73 -8.93 3.64 8.51
CA ASN A 73 -9.80 4.64 9.12
C ASN A 73 -9.05 5.49 10.15
N ASP A 74 -8.18 4.90 10.96
CA ASP A 74 -7.34 5.61 11.93
C ASP A 74 -6.42 6.63 11.22
N PHE A 75 -5.85 6.27 10.07
CA PHE A 75 -5.07 7.23 9.27
C PHE A 75 -5.93 8.34 8.67
N LYS A 76 -7.13 8.03 8.19
CA LYS A 76 -8.07 9.06 7.71
C LYS A 76 -8.46 10.03 8.83
N GLU A 77 -8.71 9.52 10.03
CA GLU A 77 -8.99 10.33 11.21
C GLU A 77 -7.78 11.17 11.63
N TYR A 78 -6.58 10.60 11.60
CA TYR A 78 -5.34 11.33 11.85
C TYR A 78 -5.20 12.54 10.92
N PHE A 79 -5.43 12.38 9.61
CA PHE A 79 -5.39 13.48 8.64
C PHE A 79 -6.42 14.56 8.98
N THR A 80 -7.67 14.18 9.20
CA THR A 80 -8.76 15.14 9.48
C THR A 80 -8.57 15.87 10.81
N SER A 81 -8.07 15.18 11.85
CA SER A 81 -7.77 15.80 13.15
C SER A 81 -6.65 16.84 13.08
N HIS A 82 -5.76 16.71 12.10
CA HIS A 82 -4.70 17.69 11.81
C HIS A 82 -5.08 18.70 10.72
N HIS A 83 -6.36 18.79 10.38
CA HIS A 83 -6.88 19.67 9.33
C HIS A 83 -6.23 19.47 7.95
N GLN A 84 -5.81 18.24 7.67
CA GLN A 84 -5.30 17.84 6.37
C GLN A 84 -6.39 17.14 5.57
N THR A 85 -6.41 17.40 4.27
CA THR A 85 -7.35 16.73 3.36
C THR A 85 -6.86 15.32 3.00
N ILE A 86 -7.78 14.36 3.04
CA ILE A 86 -7.49 12.96 2.74
C ILE A 86 -7.16 12.76 1.25
N TYR A 87 -7.70 13.63 0.38
CA TYR A 87 -7.72 13.45 -1.08
C TYR A 87 -6.70 14.31 -1.84
N GLU A 88 -5.71 14.88 -1.19
CA GLU A 88 -4.67 15.70 -1.85
C GLU A 88 -3.53 14.89 -2.48
N ASN A 89 -3.56 13.58 -2.36
CA ASN A 89 -2.69 12.70 -3.13
C ASN A 89 -3.24 12.55 -4.57
N PRO A 90 -2.45 12.51 -5.62
CA PRO A 90 -0.98 12.50 -5.68
C PRO A 90 -0.32 13.86 -5.42
N SER A 91 0.95 13.82 -5.00
CA SER A 91 1.75 15.02 -4.76
C SER A 91 1.96 15.84 -6.04
N PRO A 92 2.32 17.13 -5.93
CA PRO A 92 2.63 17.94 -7.12
C PRO A 92 3.68 17.32 -8.04
N GLY A 93 4.68 16.63 -7.49
CA GLY A 93 5.69 15.92 -8.27
C GLY A 93 5.13 14.73 -9.04
N ASN A 94 4.26 13.95 -8.42
CA ASN A 94 3.56 12.84 -9.08
C ASN A 94 2.64 13.32 -10.21
N LYS A 95 1.91 14.43 -9.96
CA LYS A 95 1.05 15.06 -10.98
C LYS A 95 1.86 15.52 -12.19
N LYS A 96 3.02 16.16 -11.95
CA LYS A 96 3.94 16.56 -13.04
C LYS A 96 4.48 15.34 -13.78
N GLY A 97 4.65 14.22 -13.11
CA GLY A 97 5.05 12.94 -13.70
C GLY A 97 3.93 12.19 -14.45
N GLY A 98 2.70 12.72 -14.46
CA GLY A 98 1.59 12.15 -15.24
C GLY A 98 0.58 11.31 -14.47
N ILE A 99 0.69 11.25 -13.13
CA ILE A 99 -0.36 10.64 -12.28
C ILE A 99 -1.43 11.71 -12.04
N SER A 100 -2.65 11.45 -12.48
CA SER A 100 -3.71 12.47 -12.50
C SER A 100 -4.69 12.38 -11.34
N THR A 101 -4.93 11.18 -10.81
CA THR A 101 -5.96 10.94 -9.78
C THR A 101 -5.41 10.23 -8.54
N LEU A 102 -6.18 10.31 -7.45
CA LEU A 102 -5.91 9.55 -6.22
C LEU A 102 -5.90 8.04 -6.52
N GLU A 103 -6.85 7.58 -7.30
CA GLU A 103 -7.01 6.17 -7.65
C GLU A 103 -5.82 5.65 -8.44
N ASP A 104 -5.31 6.39 -9.42
CA ASP A 104 -4.09 6.03 -10.17
C ASP A 104 -2.92 5.82 -9.21
N LYS A 105 -2.75 6.72 -8.25
CA LYS A 105 -1.69 6.64 -7.24
C LYS A 105 -1.88 5.44 -6.32
N SER A 106 -3.11 5.23 -5.84
CA SER A 106 -3.44 4.19 -4.87
C SER A 106 -3.39 2.79 -5.48
N LEU A 107 -3.90 2.63 -6.70
CA LEU A 107 -3.77 1.38 -7.46
C LEU A 107 -2.31 1.02 -7.67
N GLY A 108 -1.49 1.99 -8.10
CA GLY A 108 -0.05 1.80 -8.26
C GLY A 108 0.66 1.42 -6.96
N CYS A 109 0.28 2.01 -5.84
CA CYS A 109 0.83 1.66 -4.53
C CYS A 109 0.49 0.22 -4.14
N THR A 110 -0.78 -0.16 -4.22
CA THR A 110 -1.26 -1.49 -3.82
C THR A 110 -0.73 -2.61 -4.71
N GLN A 111 -0.46 -2.35 -5.99
CA GLN A 111 0.15 -3.33 -6.90
C GLN A 111 1.49 -3.88 -6.42
N LYS A 112 2.28 -3.09 -5.66
CA LYS A 112 3.58 -3.53 -5.13
C LYS A 112 3.47 -4.70 -4.15
N SER A 113 2.31 -4.91 -3.56
CA SER A 113 2.07 -6.04 -2.65
C SER A 113 1.81 -7.37 -3.36
N GLY A 114 1.79 -7.39 -4.70
CA GLY A 114 1.50 -8.60 -5.47
C GLY A 114 0.08 -9.11 -5.26
N SER A 115 -0.07 -10.43 -5.29
CA SER A 115 -1.35 -11.13 -5.18
C SER A 115 -1.51 -11.95 -3.90
N ALA A 116 -0.49 -12.07 -3.09
CA ALA A 116 -0.49 -12.88 -1.87
C ALA A 116 -1.51 -12.38 -0.83
N PRO A 117 -2.04 -13.26 0.05
CA PRO A 117 -2.93 -12.87 1.12
C PRO A 117 -2.29 -11.86 2.08
N VAL A 118 -3.10 -10.92 2.57
CA VAL A 118 -2.72 -10.04 3.67
C VAL A 118 -2.84 -10.83 4.98
N ARG A 119 -1.73 -10.98 5.69
CA ARG A 119 -1.62 -11.79 6.91
C ARG A 119 -1.52 -11.00 8.19
N GLY A 120 -1.41 -9.69 8.10
CA GLY A 120 -1.33 -8.85 9.29
C GLY A 120 -1.23 -7.37 8.97
N CYS A 121 -1.51 -6.57 9.97
CA CYS A 121 -1.36 -5.12 9.96
C CYS A 121 -0.37 -4.71 11.04
N LEU A 122 0.61 -3.90 10.66
CA LEU A 122 1.50 -3.26 11.62
C LEU A 122 0.86 -1.95 12.06
N LEU A 123 0.30 -1.96 13.26
CA LEU A 123 -0.30 -0.76 13.85
C LEU A 123 0.81 0.15 14.38
N MET A 124 0.65 1.47 14.17
CA MET A 124 1.51 2.42 14.86
C MET A 124 1.15 2.42 16.34
N GLU A 125 2.15 2.19 17.20
CA GLU A 125 1.95 2.42 18.63
C GLU A 125 1.63 3.91 18.83
N ARG A 126 0.49 4.19 19.46
CA ARG A 126 0.16 5.55 19.90
C ARG A 126 1.10 5.88 21.06
N GLN A 127 2.06 6.77 20.83
CA GLN A 127 2.88 7.36 21.89
C GLN A 127 2.06 8.38 22.68
#